data_978e4bdcded69f7bd2232cf4e80f01de
#
_entry.id   978e4bdcded69f7bd2232cf4e80f01de
#
_cell.length_a   1.000
_cell.length_b   1.000
_cell.length_c   1.000
_cell.angle_alpha   90.00
_cell.angle_beta   90.00
_cell.angle_gamma   90.00
#
_symmetry.space_group_name_H-M   'P 1'
#
loop_
_entity.id
_entity.type
_entity.pdbx_description
1 polymer ?
#
loop_
_entity_poly.entity_id
_entity_poly.type
_entity_poly.pdbx_seq_one_letter_code
_entity_poly.pdbx_strand_id
1 'polypeptide(L)'
;MAIKTVDLEKFEKSAENIYEATVISSKRSRQINDETRIELSQRLEPVTMKDTDDESTTNQDKLNLSVEFEKRKKPTLQAVEELIDGKLSFRYRDVK
;
A
#
# COMPACT_ATOMS: atom_id res chain seq x y z
N MET A 1 3.47 9.30 12.20
CA MET A 1 2.71 8.10 11.83
C MET A 1 1.38 8.08 12.55
N ALA A 2 0.31 8.03 11.79
CA ALA A 2 -1.02 8.00 12.40
C ALA A 2 -1.35 6.58 12.85
N ILE A 3 -1.64 6.44 14.14
CA ILE A 3 -2.13 5.18 14.68
C ILE A 3 -3.64 5.27 14.71
N LYS A 4 -4.29 4.38 14.00
CA LYS A 4 -5.72 4.36 13.90
C LYS A 4 -6.25 3.01 14.37
N THR A 5 -7.23 3.05 15.27
CA THR A 5 -7.86 1.82 15.72
C THR A 5 -8.81 1.29 14.65
N VAL A 6 -8.88 -0.03 14.54
CA VAL A 6 -9.76 -0.70 13.60
C VAL A 6 -10.99 -1.22 14.35
N ASP A 7 -12.17 -1.01 13.78
CA ASP A 7 -13.38 -1.60 14.32
C ASP A 7 -13.39 -3.09 13.97
N LEU A 8 -13.00 -3.91 14.91
CA LEU A 8 -12.87 -5.35 14.71
C LEU A 8 -14.18 -6.02 14.35
N GLU A 9 -15.30 -5.51 14.86
CA GLU A 9 -16.59 -6.05 14.52
C GLU A 9 -16.93 -5.86 13.05
N LYS A 10 -16.72 -4.67 12.52
CA LYS A 10 -16.93 -4.39 11.11
C LYS A 10 -15.95 -5.17 10.24
N PHE A 11 -14.72 -5.29 10.69
CA PHE A 11 -13.70 -6.03 10.00
C PHE A 11 -14.07 -7.51 9.87
N GLU A 12 -14.49 -8.11 10.97
CA GLU A 12 -14.91 -9.50 10.99
C GLU A 12 -16.11 -9.76 10.08
N LYS A 13 -17.08 -8.84 10.09
CA LYS A 13 -18.28 -8.97 9.27
C LYS A 13 -18.03 -8.77 7.77
N SER A 14 -16.89 -8.26 7.40
CA SER A 14 -16.53 -8.04 5.99
C SER A 14 -16.23 -9.35 5.26
N ALA A 15 -16.03 -10.44 6.00
CA ALA A 15 -15.80 -11.78 5.46
C ALA A 15 -16.53 -12.78 6.35
N GLU A 16 -16.36 -14.08 6.11
CA GLU A 16 -17.02 -15.09 6.94
C GLU A 16 -16.53 -15.10 8.39
N ASN A 17 -15.25 -14.80 8.59
CA ASN A 17 -14.65 -14.72 9.93
C ASN A 17 -13.43 -13.81 9.90
N ILE A 18 -12.89 -13.55 11.09
CA ILE A 18 -11.76 -12.63 11.20
C ILE A 18 -10.50 -13.17 10.51
N TYR A 19 -10.33 -14.48 10.49
CA TYR A 19 -9.19 -15.08 9.80
C TYR A 19 -9.25 -14.80 8.30
N GLU A 20 -10.40 -14.99 7.67
CA GLU A 20 -10.57 -14.69 6.26
C GLU A 20 -10.37 -13.22 5.96
N ALA A 21 -10.93 -12.35 6.82
CA ALA A 21 -10.75 -10.90 6.67
C ALA A 21 -9.27 -10.54 6.69
N THR A 22 -8.51 -11.14 7.59
CA THR A 22 -7.06 -10.90 7.70
C THR A 22 -6.31 -11.37 6.46
N VAL A 23 -6.66 -12.55 5.95
CA VAL A 23 -6.01 -13.09 4.75
C VAL A 23 -6.31 -12.22 3.53
N ILE A 24 -7.57 -11.80 3.37
CA ILE A 24 -7.97 -10.96 2.24
C ILE A 24 -7.24 -9.62 2.28
N SER A 25 -7.22 -8.97 3.45
CA SER A 25 -6.54 -7.69 3.58
C SER A 25 -5.02 -7.82 3.41
N SER A 26 -4.44 -8.94 3.83
CA SER A 26 -3.01 -9.20 3.63
C SER A 26 -2.66 -9.31 2.16
N LYS A 27 -3.47 -10.03 1.39
CA LYS A 27 -3.26 -10.17 -0.05
C LYS A 27 -3.40 -8.83 -0.76
N ARG A 28 -4.40 -8.05 -0.38
CA ARG A 28 -4.58 -6.71 -0.95
C ARG A 28 -3.41 -5.80 -0.60
N SER A 29 -2.90 -5.90 0.64
CA SER A 29 -1.73 -5.13 1.07
C SER A 29 -0.52 -5.41 0.19
N ARG A 30 -0.29 -6.68 -0.15
CA ARG A 30 0.81 -7.05 -1.03
C ARG A 30 0.65 -6.45 -2.42
N GLN A 31 -0.57 -6.48 -2.97
CA GLN A 31 -0.85 -5.86 -4.27
C GLN A 31 -0.54 -4.37 -4.24
N ILE A 32 -1.03 -3.67 -3.22
CA ILE A 32 -0.80 -2.24 -3.08
C ILE A 32 0.69 -1.94 -2.94
N ASN A 33 1.39 -2.73 -2.14
CA ASN A 33 2.83 -2.55 -1.95
C ASN A 33 3.60 -2.78 -3.25
N ASP A 34 3.23 -3.80 -4.01
CA ASP A 34 3.88 -4.09 -5.30
C ASP A 34 3.63 -2.96 -6.29
N GLU A 35 2.41 -2.45 -6.38
CA GLU A 35 2.08 -1.32 -7.23
C GLU A 35 2.88 -0.07 -6.83
N THR A 36 2.98 0.18 -5.53
CA THR A 36 3.74 1.31 -5.00
C THR A 36 5.22 1.19 -5.34
N ARG A 37 5.78 -0.01 -5.22
CA ARG A 37 7.19 -0.25 -5.55
C ARG A 37 7.47 -0.02 -7.02
N ILE A 38 6.57 -0.46 -7.89
CA ILE A 38 6.72 -0.26 -9.32
C ILE A 38 6.64 1.24 -9.65
N GLU A 39 5.66 1.93 -9.08
CA GLU A 39 5.52 3.37 -9.27
C GLU A 39 6.74 4.14 -8.78
N LEU A 40 7.25 3.79 -7.60
CA LEU A 40 8.43 4.42 -7.04
C LEU A 40 9.65 4.19 -7.94
N SER A 41 9.83 2.96 -8.41
CA SER A 41 10.92 2.61 -9.31
C SER A 41 10.87 3.43 -10.60
N GLN A 42 9.67 3.56 -11.18
CA GLN A 42 9.48 4.35 -12.39
C GLN A 42 9.77 5.83 -12.19
N ARG A 43 9.40 6.36 -11.03
CA ARG A 43 9.66 7.77 -10.73
C ARG A 43 11.11 8.04 -10.37
N LEU A 44 11.79 7.06 -9.75
CA LEU A 44 13.20 7.20 -9.41
C LEU A 44 14.13 7.10 -10.61
N GLU A 45 13.73 6.38 -11.62
CA GLU A 45 14.56 6.16 -12.80
C GLU A 45 15.02 7.47 -13.47
N PRO A 46 14.12 8.43 -13.79
CA PRO A 46 14.57 9.71 -14.36
C PRO A 46 15.47 10.51 -13.41
N VAL A 47 15.18 10.45 -12.10
CA VAL A 47 15.98 11.16 -11.10
C VAL A 47 17.39 10.58 -11.03
N THR A 48 17.49 9.26 -11.06
CA THR A 48 18.78 8.57 -11.05
C THR A 48 19.59 8.85 -12.31
N MET A 49 18.92 8.91 -13.46
CA MET A 49 19.59 9.21 -14.72
C MET A 49 20.13 10.62 -14.80
N LYS A 50 19.51 11.56 -14.12
CA LYS A 50 19.97 12.95 -14.06
C LYS A 50 21.12 13.12 -13.08
N ASP A 51 21.47 12.10 -12.34
CA ASP A 51 22.42 12.16 -11.24
C ASP A 51 23.87 11.96 -11.66
N THR A 52 24.25 12.52 -12.79
CA THR A 52 25.63 12.40 -13.23
C THR A 52 26.50 13.59 -12.88
N ASP A 53 25.88 14.78 -12.75
CA ASP A 53 26.67 16.01 -12.64
C ASP A 53 26.34 16.89 -11.43
N ASP A 54 25.24 16.67 -10.72
CA ASP A 54 24.84 17.53 -9.59
C ASP A 54 24.15 16.73 -8.50
N GLU A 55 24.93 16.26 -7.53
CA GLU A 55 24.44 15.45 -6.43
C GLU A 55 23.44 16.21 -5.54
N SER A 56 23.61 17.52 -5.37
CA SER A 56 22.73 18.28 -4.48
C SER A 56 21.31 18.41 -5.04
N THR A 57 21.17 18.64 -6.34
CA THR A 57 19.86 18.72 -6.98
C THR A 57 19.16 17.35 -6.96
N THR A 58 19.92 16.29 -7.22
CA THR A 58 19.38 14.94 -7.25
C THR A 58 18.91 14.52 -5.87
N ASN A 59 19.66 14.86 -4.83
CA ASN A 59 19.27 14.52 -3.46
C ASN A 59 17.98 15.22 -3.06
N GLN A 60 17.75 16.44 -3.54
CA GLN A 60 16.52 17.16 -3.25
C GLN A 60 15.32 16.47 -3.92
N ASP A 61 15.48 16.05 -5.17
CA ASP A 61 14.42 15.36 -5.89
C ASP A 61 14.09 14.01 -5.24
N LYS A 62 15.11 13.27 -4.83
CA LYS A 62 14.91 12.01 -4.11
C LYS A 62 14.21 12.24 -2.79
N LEU A 63 14.60 13.27 -2.06
CA LEU A 63 13.99 13.61 -0.79
C LEU A 63 12.52 13.97 -0.97
N ASN A 64 12.20 14.79 -1.96
CA ASN A 64 10.81 15.18 -2.25
C ASN A 64 9.96 13.96 -2.59
N LEU A 65 10.50 13.04 -3.38
CA LEU A 65 9.81 11.81 -3.74
C LEU A 65 9.58 10.91 -2.52
N SER A 66 10.59 10.76 -1.68
CA SER A 66 10.47 9.99 -0.45
C SER A 66 9.39 10.54 0.47
N VAL A 67 9.36 11.86 0.64
CA VAL A 67 8.36 12.52 1.48
C VAL A 67 6.95 12.28 0.92
N GLU A 68 6.79 12.40 -0.39
CA GLU A 68 5.51 12.15 -1.04
C GLU A 68 5.00 10.73 -0.76
N PHE A 69 5.88 9.72 -0.92
CA PHE A 69 5.49 8.33 -0.68
C PHE A 69 5.26 8.03 0.79
N GLU A 70 5.98 8.68 1.69
CA GLU A 70 5.76 8.52 3.12
C GLU A 70 4.42 9.07 3.60
N LYS A 71 3.89 10.08 2.92
CA LYS A 71 2.59 10.65 3.25
C LYS A 71 1.42 9.76 2.85
N ARG A 72 1.64 8.78 1.99
CA ARG A 72 0.60 7.86 1.58
C ARG A 72 0.25 6.92 2.74
N LYS A 73 -1.00 6.47 2.75
CA LYS A 73 -1.42 5.48 3.73
C LYS A 73 -0.60 4.20 3.55
N LYS A 74 -0.30 3.57 4.67
CA LYS A 74 0.37 2.28 4.63
C LYS A 74 -0.49 1.26 3.88
N PRO A 75 0.11 0.35 3.10
CA PRO A 75 -0.67 -0.64 2.35
C PRO A 75 -1.60 -1.48 3.23
N THR A 76 -1.15 -1.86 4.42
CA THR A 76 -1.96 -2.65 5.34
C THR A 76 -3.18 -1.88 5.81
N LEU A 77 -3.02 -0.61 6.17
CA LEU A 77 -4.12 0.22 6.62
C LEU A 77 -5.12 0.47 5.50
N GLN A 78 -4.61 0.77 4.30
CA GLN A 78 -5.45 1.00 3.14
C GLN A 78 -6.27 -0.25 2.80
N ALA A 79 -5.65 -1.43 2.85
CA ALA A 79 -6.33 -2.69 2.56
C ALA A 79 -7.47 -2.97 3.55
N VAL A 80 -7.21 -2.74 4.83
CA VAL A 80 -8.23 -2.93 5.87
C VAL A 80 -9.41 -1.98 5.66
N GLU A 81 -9.12 -0.71 5.35
CA GLU A 81 -10.18 0.27 5.10
C GLU A 81 -11.00 -0.09 3.87
N GLU A 82 -10.37 -0.52 2.79
CA GLU A 82 -11.07 -0.95 1.57
C GLU A 82 -11.99 -2.13 1.85
N LEU A 83 -11.54 -3.08 2.66
CA LEU A 83 -12.36 -4.25 3.00
C LEU A 83 -13.57 -3.86 3.83
N ILE A 84 -13.38 -3.03 4.85
CA ILE A 84 -14.46 -2.57 5.72
C ILE A 84 -15.49 -1.75 4.92
N ASP A 85 -15.03 -0.92 4.00
CA ASP A 85 -15.90 -0.08 3.19
C ASP A 85 -16.60 -0.84 2.04
N GLY A 86 -16.28 -2.11 1.87
CA GLY A 86 -16.88 -2.92 0.81
C GLY A 86 -16.38 -2.58 -0.58
N LYS A 87 -15.24 -1.93 -0.68
CA LYS A 87 -14.65 -1.55 -1.97
C LYS A 87 -13.78 -2.64 -2.56
N LEU A 88 -13.51 -3.68 -1.80
CA LEU A 88 -12.61 -4.75 -2.18
C LEU A 88 -13.39 -5.91 -2.75
N SER A 89 -13.02 -6.35 -3.95
CA SER A 89 -13.60 -7.51 -4.59
C SER A 89 -12.73 -8.73 -4.33
N PHE A 90 -13.33 -9.81 -3.87
CA PHE A 90 -12.62 -11.05 -3.63
C PHE A 90 -13.52 -12.25 -3.92
N ARG A 91 -12.90 -13.38 -4.12
CA ARG A 91 -13.63 -14.62 -4.35
C ARG A 91 -12.92 -15.77 -3.67
N TYR A 92 -13.66 -16.80 -3.33
CA TYR A 92 -13.11 -17.99 -2.74
C TYR A 92 -12.57 -18.92 -3.81
N ARG A 93 -11.42 -19.50 -3.52
CA ARG A 93 -10.82 -20.46 -4.42
C ARG A 93 -11.52 -21.83 -4.23
N ASP A 94 -11.95 -22.43 -5.33
CA ASP A 94 -12.51 -23.76 -5.28
C ASP A 94 -11.41 -24.76 -4.95
N VAL A 95 -11.58 -25.45 -3.84
CA VAL A 95 -10.66 -26.50 -3.42
C VAL A 95 -11.25 -27.83 -3.88
N LYS A 96 -10.59 -28.43 -4.85
CA LYS A 96 -10.95 -29.79 -5.26
C LYS A 96 -9.93 -30.75 -4.73
#